data_aeafb9401585ceb11d6dda39a5d25ba5
#
_entry.id   aeafb9401585ceb11d6dda39a5d25ba5
#
_cell.length_a   1.000
_cell.length_b   1.000
_cell.length_c   1.000
_cell.angle_alpha   90.00
_cell.angle_beta   90.00
_cell.angle_gamma   90.00
#
_symmetry.space_group_name_H-M   'P 1'
#
loop_
_entity.id
_entity.type
_entity.pdbx_description
1 polymer ?
#
loop_
_entity_poly.entity_id
_entity_poly.type
_entity_poly.pdbx_seq_one_letter_code
_entity_poly.pdbx_strand_id
1 'polypeptide(L)'
;MQLSKHFTLSEMIKSMTATRKGIDNTPGSAEIKSLGDLCYEVLEPLRAHFDKPVTITSGYRSEALCEAIGSKKTSQHALGQAVDLEIFGVPNIQTAYWLQNNVDFDQLIMEFFDKDDPAGGWVHISYHESDSNRKQVLTFDGKKYSEGLPEMKWSNGKVVN
;
A
#
# COMPACT_ATOMS: atom_id res chain seq x y z
N MET A 1 3.37 -18.18 -7.84
CA MET A 1 2.03 -17.90 -8.41
C MET A 1 1.98 -16.45 -8.86
N GLN A 2 1.55 -16.24 -10.07
CA GLN A 2 1.32 -14.91 -10.63
C GLN A 2 -0.07 -14.42 -10.23
N LEU A 3 -0.17 -13.20 -9.68
CA LEU A 3 -1.46 -12.59 -9.33
C LEU A 3 -1.99 -11.70 -10.45
N SER A 4 -1.09 -10.99 -11.11
CA SER A 4 -1.38 -10.15 -12.27
C SER A 4 -0.15 -10.06 -13.17
N LYS A 5 -0.20 -9.24 -14.21
CA LYS A 5 0.89 -9.14 -15.19
C LYS A 5 2.26 -8.85 -14.57
N HIS A 6 2.32 -7.98 -13.56
CA HIS A 6 3.58 -7.52 -12.96
C HIS A 6 3.75 -7.91 -11.49
N PHE A 7 2.76 -8.56 -10.87
CA PHE A 7 2.79 -8.85 -9.44
C PHE A 7 2.64 -10.34 -9.15
N THR A 8 3.47 -10.84 -8.24
CA THR A 8 3.48 -12.23 -7.80
C THR A 8 3.01 -12.37 -6.37
N LEU A 9 2.48 -13.53 -6.02
CA LEU A 9 2.14 -13.85 -4.62
C LEU A 9 3.35 -13.74 -3.71
N SER A 10 4.51 -14.16 -4.19
CA SER A 10 5.77 -14.11 -3.44
C SER A 10 6.11 -12.69 -2.93
N GLU A 11 5.90 -11.67 -3.77
CA GLU A 11 6.09 -10.26 -3.36
C GLU A 11 5.10 -9.84 -2.27
N MET A 12 3.87 -10.31 -2.37
CA MET A 12 2.78 -9.90 -1.48
C MET A 12 2.86 -10.53 -0.09
N ILE A 13 3.56 -11.64 0.07
CA ILE A 13 3.64 -12.37 1.34
C ILE A 13 5.02 -12.27 1.99
N LYS A 14 5.98 -11.63 1.35
CA LYS A 14 7.35 -11.52 1.86
C LYS A 14 7.37 -10.72 3.17
N SER A 15 7.97 -11.30 4.21
CA SER A 15 8.18 -10.65 5.49
C SER A 15 9.47 -11.15 6.13
N MET A 16 10.40 -10.23 6.36
CA MET A 16 11.64 -10.54 7.06
C MET A 16 11.38 -10.93 8.52
N THR A 17 10.40 -10.31 9.16
CA THR A 17 10.00 -10.64 10.54
C THR A 17 9.43 -12.04 10.63
N ALA A 18 8.56 -12.43 9.71
CA ALA A 18 8.01 -13.78 9.66
C ALA A 18 9.14 -14.81 9.48
N THR A 19 10.08 -14.56 8.58
CA THR A 19 11.23 -15.44 8.34
C THR A 19 12.10 -15.58 9.59
N ARG A 20 12.45 -14.46 10.23
CA ARG A 20 13.30 -14.49 11.43
C ARG A 20 12.67 -15.21 12.62
N LYS A 21 11.35 -15.03 12.78
CA LYS A 21 10.60 -15.60 13.91
C LYS A 21 10.00 -16.97 13.61
N GLY A 22 10.18 -17.49 12.40
CA GLY A 22 9.60 -18.77 11.99
C GLY A 22 8.07 -18.74 11.96
N ILE A 23 7.47 -17.59 11.64
CA ILE A 23 6.02 -17.44 11.58
C ILE A 23 5.54 -17.81 10.17
N ASP A 24 4.54 -18.68 10.09
CA ASP A 24 3.88 -19.00 8.82
C ASP A 24 3.07 -17.79 8.33
N ASN A 25 3.44 -17.28 7.17
CA ASN A 25 2.77 -16.14 6.52
C ASN A 25 2.09 -16.58 5.22
N THR A 26 1.60 -17.80 5.16
CA THR A 26 0.90 -18.33 3.99
C THR A 26 -0.57 -17.91 4.02
N PRO A 27 -1.06 -17.17 3.00
CA PRO A 27 -2.47 -16.78 2.92
C PRO A 27 -3.36 -17.93 2.49
N GLY A 28 -4.62 -17.88 2.89
CA GLY A 28 -5.66 -18.76 2.37
C GLY A 28 -6.19 -18.29 1.01
N SER A 29 -7.13 -19.05 0.45
CA SER A 29 -7.69 -18.75 -0.88
C SER A 29 -8.43 -17.42 -0.93
N ALA A 30 -9.12 -17.03 0.14
CA ALA A 30 -9.83 -15.75 0.21
C ALA A 30 -8.86 -14.56 0.19
N GLU A 31 -7.76 -14.64 0.94
CA GLU A 31 -6.74 -13.61 0.97
C GLU A 31 -5.98 -13.52 -0.36
N ILE A 32 -5.71 -14.65 -1.01
CA ILE A 32 -5.09 -14.68 -2.35
C ILE A 32 -5.99 -13.98 -3.36
N LYS A 33 -7.30 -14.23 -3.31
CA LYS A 33 -8.27 -13.55 -4.17
C LYS A 33 -8.25 -12.04 -3.93
N SER A 34 -8.29 -11.60 -2.68
CA SER A 34 -8.23 -10.17 -2.32
C SER A 34 -6.95 -9.50 -2.80
N LEU A 35 -5.81 -10.17 -2.65
CA LEU A 35 -4.53 -9.68 -3.19
C LEU A 35 -4.56 -9.55 -4.72
N GLY A 36 -5.18 -10.50 -5.40
CA GLY A 36 -5.37 -10.46 -6.86
C GLY A 36 -6.22 -9.26 -7.30
N ASP A 37 -7.32 -9.02 -6.61
CA ASP A 37 -8.21 -7.88 -6.88
C ASP A 37 -7.46 -6.55 -6.65
N LEU A 38 -6.71 -6.43 -5.55
CA LEU A 38 -5.87 -5.26 -5.28
C LEU A 38 -4.80 -5.04 -6.37
N CYS A 39 -4.16 -6.10 -6.81
CA CYS A 39 -3.19 -6.02 -7.91
C CYS A 39 -3.84 -5.49 -9.18
N TYR A 40 -4.98 -6.04 -9.56
CA TYR A 40 -5.67 -5.71 -10.81
C TYR A 40 -6.26 -4.29 -10.79
N GLU A 41 -6.96 -3.93 -9.72
CA GLU A 41 -7.71 -2.68 -9.64
C GLU A 41 -6.84 -1.45 -9.26
N VAL A 42 -5.75 -1.67 -8.54
CA VAL A 42 -4.94 -0.59 -7.97
C VAL A 42 -3.49 -0.61 -8.48
N LEU A 43 -2.81 -1.74 -8.33
CA LEU A 43 -1.36 -1.77 -8.55
C LEU A 43 -0.97 -1.80 -10.03
N GLU A 44 -1.71 -2.50 -10.88
CA GLU A 44 -1.43 -2.51 -12.33
C GLU A 44 -1.67 -1.14 -12.98
N PRO A 45 -2.77 -0.41 -12.68
CA PRO A 45 -2.93 0.96 -13.16
C PRO A 45 -1.80 1.88 -12.69
N LEU A 46 -1.37 1.76 -11.43
CA LEU A 46 -0.25 2.53 -10.88
C LEU A 46 1.06 2.21 -11.61
N ARG A 47 1.34 0.93 -11.80
CA ARG A 47 2.52 0.44 -12.53
C ARG A 47 2.56 0.96 -13.96
N ALA A 48 1.40 0.97 -14.63
CA ALA A 48 1.28 1.44 -16.02
C ALA A 48 1.51 2.94 -16.11
N HIS A 49 0.97 3.73 -15.18
CA HIS A 49 1.10 5.19 -15.22
C HIS A 49 2.56 5.65 -15.07
N PHE A 50 3.25 5.17 -14.04
CA PHE A 50 4.64 5.60 -13.79
C PHE A 50 5.65 4.86 -14.65
N ASP A 51 5.27 3.76 -15.28
CA ASP A 51 6.15 2.87 -16.07
C ASP A 51 7.43 2.50 -15.30
N LYS A 52 7.26 2.21 -14.02
CA LYS A 52 8.34 1.86 -13.08
C LYS A 52 7.89 0.73 -12.17
N PRO A 53 8.81 -0.13 -11.72
CA PRO A 53 8.48 -1.15 -10.73
C PRO A 53 7.86 -0.52 -9.46
N VAL A 54 6.77 -1.11 -8.99
CA VAL A 54 6.15 -0.79 -7.71
C VAL A 54 6.72 -1.77 -6.69
N THR A 55 7.42 -1.24 -5.69
CA THR A 55 8.00 -2.06 -4.62
C THR A 55 7.00 -2.24 -3.50
N ILE A 56 6.62 -3.48 -3.21
CA ILE A 56 5.77 -3.82 -2.07
C ILE A 56 6.66 -4.01 -0.86
N THR A 57 6.57 -3.11 0.09
CA THR A 57 7.35 -3.16 1.34
C THR A 57 6.67 -4.01 2.41
N SER A 58 5.35 -4.10 2.38
CA SER A 58 4.55 -5.00 3.22
C SER A 58 3.21 -5.29 2.53
N GLY A 59 2.87 -6.55 2.40
CA GLY A 59 1.59 -6.98 1.85
C GLY A 59 0.79 -7.77 2.87
N TYR A 60 0.48 -9.02 2.57
CA TYR A 60 -0.25 -9.89 3.47
C TYR A 60 0.54 -10.14 4.77
N ARG A 61 -0.18 -10.09 5.88
CA ARG A 61 0.32 -10.44 7.21
C ARG A 61 -0.67 -11.40 7.86
N SER A 62 -0.24 -12.63 8.12
CA SER A 62 -1.04 -13.58 8.89
C SER A 62 -1.42 -12.99 10.25
N GLU A 63 -2.47 -13.49 10.88
CA GLU A 63 -2.86 -13.04 12.21
C GLU A 63 -1.71 -13.18 13.22
N ALA A 64 -0.96 -14.29 13.14
CA ALA A 64 0.20 -14.51 13.99
C ALA A 64 1.30 -13.46 13.75
N LEU A 65 1.53 -13.06 12.49
CA LEU A 65 2.49 -12.00 12.18
C LEU A 65 1.99 -10.64 12.67
N CYS A 66 0.72 -10.32 12.49
CA CYS A 66 0.11 -9.09 13.04
C CYS A 66 0.32 -9.01 14.56
N GLU A 67 0.05 -10.08 15.27
CA GLU A 67 0.25 -10.15 16.72
C GLU A 67 1.71 -9.94 17.10
N ALA A 68 2.64 -10.58 16.38
CA ALA A 68 4.08 -10.48 16.65
C ALA A 68 4.66 -9.07 16.45
N ILE A 69 4.08 -8.27 15.57
CA ILE A 69 4.53 -6.89 15.30
C ILE A 69 3.68 -5.82 16.00
N GLY A 70 2.72 -6.22 16.85
CA GLY A 70 1.85 -5.30 17.57
C GLY A 70 0.74 -4.67 16.72
N SER A 71 0.42 -5.25 15.57
CA SER A 71 -0.68 -4.85 14.71
C SER A 71 -1.96 -5.58 15.10
N LYS A 72 -3.11 -5.04 14.69
CA LYS A 72 -4.41 -5.70 14.94
C LYS A 72 -4.60 -6.89 14.00
N LYS A 73 -5.15 -7.99 14.54
CA LYS A 73 -5.55 -9.17 13.73
C LYS A 73 -6.66 -8.86 12.72
N THR A 74 -7.39 -7.76 12.94
CA THR A 74 -8.44 -7.25 12.03
C THR A 74 -7.91 -6.31 10.97
N SER A 75 -6.60 -6.11 10.89
CA SER A 75 -5.96 -5.28 9.86
C SER A 75 -6.32 -5.78 8.46
N GLN A 76 -6.51 -4.85 7.52
CA GLN A 76 -6.72 -5.21 6.12
C GLN A 76 -5.52 -5.95 5.50
N HIS A 77 -4.33 -5.80 6.05
CA HIS A 77 -3.18 -6.65 5.69
C HIS A 77 -3.45 -8.14 5.99
N ALA A 78 -4.16 -8.45 7.06
CA ALA A 78 -4.51 -9.83 7.41
C ALA A 78 -5.60 -10.41 6.52
N LEU A 79 -6.34 -9.57 5.81
CA LEU A 79 -7.39 -9.97 4.86
C LEU A 79 -6.88 -10.01 3.41
N GLY A 80 -5.59 -9.71 3.17
CA GLY A 80 -5.05 -9.59 1.81
C GLY A 80 -5.57 -8.37 1.06
N GLN A 81 -6.09 -7.37 1.76
CA GLN A 81 -6.73 -6.20 1.17
C GLN A 81 -5.86 -4.95 1.17
N ALA A 82 -4.68 -5.01 1.76
CA ALA A 82 -3.80 -3.84 1.90
C ALA A 82 -2.35 -4.16 1.56
N VAL A 83 -1.67 -3.16 1.02
CA VAL A 83 -0.22 -3.16 0.83
C VAL A 83 0.35 -1.82 1.22
N ASP A 84 1.62 -1.84 1.64
CA ASP A 84 2.49 -0.68 1.76
C ASP A 84 3.44 -0.70 0.57
N LEU A 85 3.62 0.43 -0.08
CA LEU A 85 4.38 0.48 -1.34
C LEU A 85 5.20 1.75 -1.49
N GLU A 86 6.19 1.67 -2.37
CA GLU A 86 7.00 2.77 -2.84
C GLU A 86 7.36 2.57 -4.31
N ILE A 87 7.62 3.66 -5.02
CA ILE A 87 8.17 3.64 -6.39
C ILE A 87 9.49 4.40 -6.37
N PHE A 88 10.60 3.70 -6.66
CA PHE A 88 11.92 4.32 -6.68
C PHE A 88 11.95 5.48 -7.69
N GLY A 89 12.43 6.64 -7.25
CA GLY A 89 12.51 7.85 -8.07
C GLY A 89 11.22 8.66 -8.19
N VAL A 90 10.14 8.23 -7.51
CA VAL A 90 8.90 9.00 -7.42
C VAL A 90 8.64 9.33 -5.94
N PRO A 91 8.51 10.61 -5.56
CA PRO A 91 8.15 10.96 -4.19
C PRO A 91 6.86 10.27 -3.75
N ASN A 92 6.83 9.73 -2.53
CA ASN A 92 5.67 8.99 -2.03
C ASN A 92 4.38 9.83 -2.06
N ILE A 93 4.48 11.11 -1.75
CA ILE A 93 3.32 12.02 -1.83
C ILE A 93 2.76 12.14 -3.26
N GLN A 94 3.63 12.11 -4.28
CA GLN A 94 3.20 12.14 -5.68
C GLN A 94 2.46 10.85 -6.05
N THR A 95 2.94 9.71 -5.60
CA THR A 95 2.26 8.42 -5.76
C THR A 95 0.88 8.45 -5.08
N ALA A 96 0.81 8.96 -3.85
CA ALA A 96 -0.45 9.06 -3.11
C ALA A 96 -1.48 9.95 -3.83
N TYR A 97 -1.08 11.09 -4.34
CA TYR A 97 -1.96 11.97 -5.12
C TYR A 97 -2.49 11.30 -6.38
N TRP A 98 -1.62 10.58 -7.10
CA TRP A 98 -2.07 9.87 -8.29
C TRP A 98 -3.11 8.80 -7.95
N LEU A 99 -2.87 8.01 -6.91
CA LEU A 99 -3.81 6.99 -6.45
C LEU A 99 -5.14 7.60 -6.05
N GLN A 100 -5.14 8.69 -5.27
CA GLN A 100 -6.36 9.39 -4.85
C GLN A 100 -7.22 9.79 -6.04
N ASN A 101 -6.61 10.23 -7.12
CA ASN A 101 -7.31 10.82 -8.27
C ASN A 101 -7.66 9.82 -9.37
N ASN A 102 -7.10 8.61 -9.38
CA ASN A 102 -7.17 7.74 -10.55
C ASN A 102 -7.67 6.32 -10.29
N VAL A 103 -7.70 5.84 -9.05
CA VAL A 103 -8.17 4.50 -8.74
C VAL A 103 -9.26 4.50 -7.68
N ASP A 104 -10.05 3.44 -7.65
CA ASP A 104 -10.93 3.16 -6.52
C ASP A 104 -10.14 2.48 -5.40
N PHE A 105 -10.45 2.81 -4.14
CA PHE A 105 -9.74 2.25 -2.97
C PHE A 105 -10.59 2.39 -1.72
N ASP A 106 -10.30 1.58 -0.72
CA ASP A 106 -10.96 1.69 0.59
C ASP A 106 -10.27 2.73 1.47
N GLN A 107 -8.95 2.61 1.66
CA GLN A 107 -8.18 3.55 2.47
C GLN A 107 -6.81 3.82 1.84
N LEU A 108 -6.45 5.09 1.77
CA LEU A 108 -5.15 5.57 1.31
C LEU A 108 -4.52 6.37 2.45
N ILE A 109 -3.31 6.01 2.85
CA ILE A 109 -2.57 6.73 3.89
C ILE A 109 -1.17 7.06 3.39
N MET A 110 -0.82 8.35 3.44
CA MET A 110 0.57 8.77 3.33
C MET A 110 1.21 8.60 4.72
N GLU A 111 1.97 7.52 4.88
CA GLU A 111 2.55 7.11 6.15
C GLU A 111 3.89 7.80 6.41
N PHE A 112 4.07 8.33 7.61
CA PHE A 112 5.29 9.02 8.05
C PHE A 112 5.70 10.14 7.10
N PHE A 113 4.72 10.96 6.74
CA PHE A 113 4.96 12.11 5.87
C PHE A 113 5.85 13.14 6.57
N ASP A 114 6.89 13.57 5.87
CA ASP A 114 7.76 14.68 6.27
C ASP A 114 7.83 15.67 5.10
N LYS A 115 7.41 16.91 5.35
CA LYS A 115 7.45 17.99 4.34
C LYS A 115 8.87 18.29 3.84
N ASP A 116 9.87 17.99 4.65
CA ASP A 116 11.28 18.25 4.35
C ASP A 116 11.96 17.04 3.68
N ASP A 117 11.27 15.88 3.62
CA ASP A 117 11.72 14.67 2.94
C ASP A 117 10.55 14.02 2.15
N PRO A 118 10.27 14.49 0.92
CA PRO A 118 9.17 13.95 0.12
C PRO A 118 9.33 12.46 -0.25
N ALA A 119 10.56 11.93 -0.16
CA ALA A 119 10.84 10.52 -0.41
C ALA A 119 10.69 9.66 0.86
N GLY A 120 10.51 10.28 2.03
CA GLY A 120 10.35 9.58 3.30
C GLY A 120 9.00 8.88 3.44
N GLY A 121 8.92 7.96 4.38
CA GLY A 121 7.72 7.20 4.65
C GLY A 121 7.37 6.21 3.53
N TRP A 122 6.09 5.90 3.42
CA TRP A 122 5.56 5.01 2.37
C TRP A 122 4.08 5.28 2.15
N VAL A 123 3.52 4.63 1.13
CA VAL A 123 2.08 4.74 0.83
C VAL A 123 1.40 3.44 1.24
N HIS A 124 0.41 3.55 2.10
CA HIS A 124 -0.52 2.46 2.42
C HIS A 124 -1.76 2.59 1.55
N ILE A 125 -2.19 1.52 0.91
CA ILE A 125 -3.44 1.49 0.17
C ILE A 125 -4.16 0.17 0.35
N SER A 126 -5.47 0.24 0.48
CA SER A 126 -6.34 -0.93 0.57
C SER A 126 -7.45 -0.87 -0.46
N TYR A 127 -7.93 -2.04 -0.81
CA TYR A 127 -9.07 -2.23 -1.72
C TYR A 127 -9.93 -3.36 -1.14
N HIS A 128 -11.21 -3.10 -0.99
CA HIS A 128 -12.13 -4.08 -0.45
C HIS A 128 -12.84 -4.82 -1.60
N GLU A 129 -13.90 -4.22 -2.10
CA GLU A 129 -14.67 -4.70 -3.24
C GLU A 129 -15.24 -3.51 -3.97
N SER A 130 -15.50 -3.66 -5.26
CA SER A 130 -16.26 -2.67 -6.01
C SER A 130 -17.54 -2.29 -5.24
N ASP A 131 -17.85 -1.02 -5.17
CA ASP A 131 -18.99 -0.42 -4.46
C ASP A 131 -18.94 -0.47 -2.92
N SER A 132 -17.91 -1.08 -2.32
CA SER A 132 -17.75 -1.17 -0.86
C SER A 132 -16.58 -0.32 -0.31
N ASN A 133 -15.84 0.33 -1.19
CA ASN A 133 -14.67 1.14 -0.83
C ASN A 133 -15.08 2.49 -0.24
N ARG A 134 -14.51 2.85 0.92
CA ARG A 134 -14.81 4.10 1.63
C ARG A 134 -14.18 5.35 1.01
N LYS A 135 -13.11 5.18 0.24
CA LYS A 135 -12.29 6.28 -0.30
C LYS A 135 -11.75 7.21 0.80
N GLN A 136 -11.39 6.63 1.94
CA GLN A 136 -10.81 7.37 3.03
C GLN A 136 -9.35 7.72 2.75
N VAL A 137 -9.00 9.01 2.87
CA VAL A 137 -7.64 9.51 2.67
C VAL A 137 -7.12 10.12 3.94
N LEU A 138 -5.95 9.65 4.40
CA LEU A 138 -5.30 10.11 5.62
C LEU A 138 -3.82 10.41 5.37
N THR A 139 -3.27 11.23 6.22
CA THR A 139 -1.82 11.44 6.35
C THR A 139 -1.42 11.18 7.80
N PHE A 140 -0.34 10.44 7.99
CA PHE A 140 0.26 10.17 9.30
C PHE A 140 1.66 10.78 9.36
N ASP A 141 1.90 11.66 10.32
CA ASP A 141 3.18 12.36 10.48
C ASP A 141 4.15 11.69 11.48
N GLY A 142 3.82 10.49 11.93
CA GLY A 142 4.56 9.76 12.97
C GLY A 142 4.00 9.95 14.37
N LYS A 143 3.05 10.87 14.55
CA LYS A 143 2.41 11.16 15.83
C LYS A 143 0.90 11.13 15.75
N LYS A 144 0.32 11.75 14.73
CA LYS A 144 -1.13 11.84 14.56
C LYS A 144 -1.53 11.63 13.10
N TYR A 145 -2.78 11.16 12.94
CA TYR A 145 -3.46 11.12 11.66
C TYR A 145 -4.19 12.43 11.38
N SER A 146 -4.18 12.86 10.13
CA SER A 146 -4.97 13.99 9.64
C SER A 146 -5.73 13.55 8.40
N GLU A 147 -6.94 14.08 8.16
CA GLU A 147 -7.71 13.78 6.96
C GLU A 147 -7.09 14.45 5.73
N GLY A 148 -7.13 13.74 4.60
CA GLY A 148 -6.61 14.22 3.33
C GLY A 148 -5.10 14.10 3.19
N LEU A 149 -4.60 14.58 2.05
CA LEU A 149 -3.18 14.68 1.74
C LEU A 149 -2.70 16.11 1.94
N PRO A 150 -1.43 16.33 2.34
CA PRO A 150 -0.89 17.68 2.46
C PRO A 150 -0.86 18.38 1.10
N GLU A 151 -1.11 19.68 1.10
CA GLU A 151 -0.95 20.49 -0.09
C GLU A 151 0.50 20.54 -0.52
N MET A 152 0.75 20.36 -1.81
CA MET A 152 2.10 20.35 -2.38
C MET A 152 2.17 21.31 -3.55
N LYS A 153 3.37 21.84 -3.78
CA LYS A 153 3.65 22.62 -4.99
C LYS A 153 3.92 21.67 -6.15
N TRP A 154 3.37 21.98 -7.31
CA TRP A 154 3.47 21.16 -8.51
C TRP A 154 4.10 21.94 -9.65
N SER A 155 4.91 21.25 -10.45
CA SER A 155 5.44 21.74 -11.71
C SER A 155 5.48 20.59 -12.73
N ASN A 156 4.86 20.78 -13.90
CA ASN A 156 4.77 19.78 -14.96
C ASN A 156 4.28 18.40 -14.47
N GLY A 157 3.25 18.39 -13.59
CA GLY A 157 2.69 17.16 -13.03
C GLY A 157 3.57 16.47 -12.00
N LYS A 158 4.64 17.12 -11.52
CA LYS A 158 5.52 16.59 -10.47
C LYS A 158 5.54 17.48 -9.26
N VAL A 159 5.66 16.85 -8.09
CA VAL A 159 5.85 17.58 -6.84
C VAL A 159 7.21 18.28 -6.86
N VAL A 160 7.23 19.54 -6.45
CA VAL A 160 8.44 20.34 -6.29
C VAL A 160 8.50 20.92 -4.88
N ASN A 161 9.72 21.24 -4.46
CA ASN A 161 9.97 21.83 -3.14
C ASN A 161 9.55 23.31 -3.09
#